data_a5b15108ae2219c5dd1097fbbaa98ac2
#
_entry.id   a5b15108ae2219c5dd1097fbbaa98ac2
#
_cell.length_a   1.000
_cell.length_b   1.000
_cell.length_c   1.000
_cell.angle_alpha   90.00
_cell.angle_beta   90.00
_cell.angle_gamma   90.00
#
_symmetry.space_group_name_H-M   'P 1'
#
loop_
_entity.id
_entity.type
_entity.pdbx_description
1 polymer ?
#
loop_
_entity_poly.entity_id
_entity_poly.type
_entity_poly.pdbx_seq_one_letter_code
_entity_poly.pdbx_strand_id
1 'polypeptide(L)'
;MTYGLIYADPPWRYANMEVSGNPENHYQTMDLKDICALEVEADEDCVLALWATAPLLVEALQVIAAWGFTYKTCMVWDKERMGLGYWVRGQHEILMFATKGKPLVPSVPTRPRSVLRCMAGKHSQKPYTFYKILEDMFPEVAKLEMFARYDDKLFRPEGWEFWGNQA
;
A
#
# COMPACT_ATOMS: atom_id res chain seq x y z
N MET A 1 3.92 -20.44 0.52
CA MET A 1 3.39 -20.07 1.86
C MET A 1 2.32 -19.05 1.61
N THR A 2 1.18 -19.10 2.31
CA THR A 2 0.11 -18.12 2.14
C THR A 2 0.06 -17.16 3.32
N TYR A 3 -0.51 -15.96 3.12
CA TYR A 3 -0.47 -14.87 4.09
C TYR A 3 -1.86 -14.39 4.45
N GLY A 4 -2.09 -14.15 5.74
CA GLY A 4 -3.34 -13.58 6.27
C GLY A 4 -3.39 -12.05 6.19
N LEU A 5 -2.24 -11.39 5.98
CA LEU A 5 -2.13 -9.96 5.72
C LEU A 5 -1.18 -9.69 4.56
N ILE A 6 -1.64 -8.93 3.59
CA ILE A 6 -0.84 -8.44 2.47
C ILE A 6 -0.83 -6.91 2.51
N TYR A 7 0.37 -6.34 2.53
CA TYR A 7 0.61 -4.91 2.48
C TYR A 7 1.30 -4.59 1.15
N ALA A 8 0.71 -3.73 0.32
CA ALA A 8 1.17 -3.52 -1.04
C ALA A 8 1.22 -2.03 -1.41
N ASP A 9 2.35 -1.62 -2.00
CA ASP A 9 2.56 -0.27 -2.56
C ASP A 9 2.97 -0.39 -4.04
N PRO A 10 2.01 -0.67 -4.96
CA PRO A 10 2.34 -0.88 -6.36
C PRO A 10 3.05 0.32 -6.98
N PRO A 11 4.02 0.09 -7.88
CA PRO A 11 4.71 1.15 -8.60
C PRO A 11 3.81 1.70 -9.72
N TRP A 12 2.80 2.46 -9.32
CA TRP A 12 1.77 2.99 -10.21
C TRP A 12 2.34 3.80 -11.36
N ARG A 13 1.85 3.56 -12.59
CA ARG A 13 2.12 4.41 -13.74
C ARG A 13 1.05 5.48 -13.85
N TYR A 14 1.48 6.74 -13.81
CA TYR A 14 0.60 7.89 -14.04
C TYR A 14 0.59 8.23 -15.53
N ALA A 15 -0.60 8.44 -16.11
CA ALA A 15 -0.78 8.75 -17.53
C ALA A 15 -0.01 10.02 -18.01
N ASN A 16 0.35 10.92 -17.09
CA ASN A 16 1.00 12.20 -17.39
C ASN A 16 2.49 12.24 -17.04
N MET A 17 3.14 11.10 -16.75
CA MET A 17 4.59 11.09 -16.42
C MET A 17 5.50 11.40 -17.63
N GLU A 18 4.98 11.40 -18.85
CA GLU A 18 5.75 11.72 -20.06
C GLU A 18 6.12 13.20 -20.20
N VAL A 19 5.55 14.09 -19.37
CA VAL A 19 5.70 15.55 -19.51
C VAL A 19 6.78 16.15 -18.61
N SER A 20 7.26 15.47 -17.59
CA SER A 20 8.33 16.00 -16.74
C SER A 20 9.67 15.33 -17.07
N GLY A 21 10.45 15.96 -17.94
CA GLY A 21 11.83 15.58 -18.25
C GLY A 21 12.78 15.71 -17.05
N ASN A 22 12.47 15.05 -15.94
CA ASN A 22 13.34 14.95 -14.79
C ASN A 22 14.05 13.59 -14.81
N PRO A 23 15.36 13.51 -15.09
CA PRO A 23 16.09 12.26 -15.26
C PRO A 23 16.21 11.43 -13.98
N GLU A 24 15.83 11.93 -12.82
CA GLU A 24 16.09 11.32 -11.51
C GLU A 24 15.00 10.36 -11.01
N ASN A 25 13.90 10.18 -11.73
CA ASN A 25 12.80 9.29 -11.31
C ASN A 25 12.69 8.04 -12.20
N HIS A 26 13.77 7.29 -12.36
CA HIS A 26 13.74 5.97 -12.99
C HIS A 26 13.29 4.85 -12.02
N TYR A 27 12.15 5.03 -11.37
CA TYR A 27 11.45 3.89 -10.80
C TYR A 27 10.74 3.15 -11.94
N GLN A 28 11.01 1.85 -12.09
CA GLN A 28 10.26 1.02 -13.03
C GLN A 28 8.79 1.00 -12.58
N THR A 29 7.95 1.73 -13.30
CA THR A 29 6.50 1.67 -13.09
C THR A 29 5.92 0.45 -13.78
N MET A 30 4.81 -0.08 -13.26
CA MET A 30 4.07 -1.18 -13.87
C MET A 30 2.76 -0.67 -14.46
N ASP A 31 2.37 -1.25 -15.60
CA ASP A 31 1.04 -1.01 -16.17
C ASP A 31 -0.04 -1.66 -15.30
N LEU A 32 -1.22 -1.04 -15.24
CA LEU A 32 -2.33 -1.53 -14.42
C LEU A 32 -2.67 -3.00 -14.72
N LYS A 33 -2.66 -3.40 -16.01
CA LYS A 33 -2.93 -4.78 -16.42
C LYS A 33 -1.93 -5.77 -15.82
N ASP A 34 -0.66 -5.37 -15.72
CA ASP A 34 0.40 -6.23 -15.20
C ASP A 34 0.30 -6.35 -13.67
N ILE A 35 -0.06 -5.26 -12.98
CA ILE A 35 -0.37 -5.29 -11.54
C ILE A 35 -1.58 -6.21 -11.28
N CYS A 36 -2.66 -6.07 -12.07
CA CYS A 36 -3.86 -6.90 -11.93
C CYS A 36 -3.59 -8.40 -12.21
N ALA A 37 -2.61 -8.71 -13.06
CA ALA A 37 -2.26 -10.08 -13.45
C ALA A 37 -1.36 -10.81 -12.44
N LEU A 38 -0.86 -10.12 -11.40
CA LEU A 38 -0.02 -10.75 -10.39
C LEU A 38 -0.82 -11.77 -9.58
N GLU A 39 -0.22 -12.94 -9.40
CA GLU A 39 -0.72 -13.92 -8.45
C GLU A 39 -0.32 -13.51 -7.03
N VAL A 40 -1.31 -13.44 -6.15
CA VAL A 40 -1.12 -13.01 -4.76
C VAL A 40 -1.28 -14.22 -3.85
N GLU A 41 -0.24 -14.52 -3.07
CA GLU A 41 -0.21 -15.66 -2.15
C GLU A 41 -1.07 -15.39 -0.89
N ALA A 42 -2.35 -15.14 -1.10
CA ALA A 42 -3.31 -14.86 -0.03
C ALA A 42 -3.90 -16.15 0.55
N ASP A 43 -4.04 -16.19 1.88
CA ASP A 43 -4.85 -17.20 2.57
C ASP A 43 -6.32 -17.13 2.14
N GLU A 44 -7.10 -18.18 2.50
CA GLU A 44 -8.55 -18.18 2.30
C GLU A 44 -9.19 -16.99 3.01
N ASP A 45 -8.74 -16.69 4.22
CA ASP A 45 -9.14 -15.55 5.03
C ASP A 45 -7.99 -14.54 5.12
N CYS A 46 -8.01 -13.52 4.28
CA CYS A 46 -6.91 -12.57 4.14
C CYS A 46 -7.37 -11.13 4.12
N VAL A 47 -6.56 -10.25 4.68
CA VAL A 47 -6.70 -8.79 4.58
C VAL A 47 -5.66 -8.24 3.60
N LEU A 48 -6.09 -7.36 2.71
CA LEU A 48 -5.22 -6.56 1.85
C LEU A 48 -5.22 -5.12 2.35
N ALA A 49 -4.05 -4.56 2.55
CA ALA A 49 -3.79 -3.14 2.80
C ALA A 49 -3.02 -2.57 1.60
N LEU A 50 -3.73 -1.89 0.69
CA LEU A 50 -3.21 -1.42 -0.60
C LEU A 50 -3.06 0.10 -0.61
N TRP A 51 -1.86 0.58 -0.91
CA TRP A 51 -1.61 2.00 -1.10
C TRP A 51 -2.10 2.50 -2.46
N ALA A 52 -2.77 3.64 -2.43
CA ALA A 52 -3.18 4.37 -3.62
C ALA A 52 -3.07 5.87 -3.39
N THR A 53 -2.87 6.61 -4.47
CA THR A 53 -3.07 8.06 -4.47
C THR A 53 -4.48 8.40 -4.96
N ALA A 54 -5.03 9.53 -4.56
CA ALA A 54 -6.38 9.92 -4.94
C ALA A 54 -6.66 9.89 -6.46
N PRO A 55 -5.72 10.31 -7.36
CA PRO A 55 -5.92 10.19 -8.80
C PRO A 55 -6.04 8.76 -9.34
N LEU A 56 -5.53 7.76 -8.62
CA LEU A 56 -5.51 6.34 -9.02
C LEU A 56 -6.49 5.48 -8.21
N LEU A 57 -7.48 6.11 -7.59
CA LEU A 57 -8.44 5.38 -6.75
C LEU A 57 -9.24 4.33 -7.53
N VAL A 58 -9.62 4.63 -8.77
CA VAL A 58 -10.38 3.71 -9.62
C VAL A 58 -9.52 2.52 -10.03
N GLU A 59 -8.27 2.76 -10.40
CA GLU A 59 -7.29 1.73 -10.73
C GLU A 59 -6.99 0.82 -9.52
N ALA A 60 -6.86 1.40 -8.34
CA ALA A 60 -6.66 0.62 -7.12
C ALA A 60 -7.85 -0.30 -6.80
N LEU A 61 -9.09 0.15 -7.03
CA LEU A 61 -10.28 -0.69 -6.89
C LEU A 61 -10.30 -1.83 -7.92
N GLN A 62 -9.79 -1.61 -9.13
CA GLN A 62 -9.66 -2.67 -10.13
C GLN A 62 -8.62 -3.73 -9.69
N VAL A 63 -7.49 -3.31 -9.14
CA VAL A 63 -6.48 -4.24 -8.58
C VAL A 63 -7.06 -5.05 -7.43
N ILE A 64 -7.75 -4.42 -6.49
CA ILE A 64 -8.43 -5.10 -5.38
C ILE A 64 -9.35 -6.21 -5.90
N ALA A 65 -10.19 -5.89 -6.90
CA ALA A 65 -11.11 -6.85 -7.50
C ALA A 65 -10.37 -7.96 -8.27
N ALA A 66 -9.34 -7.61 -9.05
CA ALA A 66 -8.55 -8.57 -9.83
C ALA A 66 -7.83 -9.60 -8.95
N TRP A 67 -7.36 -9.18 -7.77
CA TRP A 67 -6.71 -10.06 -6.79
C TRP A 67 -7.71 -10.86 -5.94
N GLY A 68 -9.03 -10.74 -6.21
CA GLY A 68 -10.08 -11.49 -5.54
C GLY A 68 -10.47 -10.95 -4.17
N PHE A 69 -10.18 -9.68 -3.89
CA PHE A 69 -10.58 -9.02 -2.64
C PHE A 69 -11.82 -8.14 -2.82
N THR A 70 -12.47 -7.84 -1.71
CA THR A 70 -13.59 -6.91 -1.62
C THR A 70 -13.22 -5.72 -0.75
N TYR A 71 -13.28 -4.51 -1.30
CA TYR A 71 -13.02 -3.27 -0.57
C TYR A 71 -13.94 -3.10 0.64
N LYS A 72 -13.39 -2.62 1.75
CA LYS A 72 -14.13 -2.37 3.01
C LYS A 72 -14.07 -0.94 3.48
N THR A 73 -12.87 -0.38 3.60
CA THR A 73 -12.64 0.96 4.16
C THR A 73 -11.23 1.44 3.81
N CYS A 74 -10.86 2.62 4.28
CA CYS A 74 -9.50 3.13 4.11
C CYS A 74 -9.03 3.96 5.32
N MET A 75 -7.70 4.11 5.39
CA MET A 75 -7.04 5.14 6.17
C MET A 75 -6.44 6.19 5.23
N VAL A 76 -6.35 7.41 5.70
CA VAL A 76 -5.70 8.52 5.01
C VAL A 76 -4.40 8.87 5.73
N TRP A 77 -3.30 8.88 5.00
CA TRP A 77 -2.04 9.45 5.47
C TRP A 77 -1.95 10.90 5.01
N ASP A 78 -2.11 11.84 5.95
CA ASP A 78 -1.84 13.27 5.75
C ASP A 78 -0.33 13.51 5.90
N LYS A 79 0.33 13.84 4.79
CA LYS A 79 1.79 14.06 4.72
C LYS A 79 2.23 15.43 5.24
N GLU A 80 1.28 16.26 5.65
CA GLU A 80 1.48 17.64 6.14
C GLU A 80 2.24 18.56 5.16
N ARG A 81 2.49 18.08 3.94
CA ARG A 81 3.16 18.82 2.87
C ARG A 81 2.36 18.74 1.58
N MET A 82 2.04 19.90 1.03
CA MET A 82 1.36 19.98 -0.27
C MET A 82 2.29 19.49 -1.40
N GLY A 83 1.75 18.58 -2.21
CA GLY A 83 2.36 18.17 -3.46
C GLY A 83 1.89 18.99 -4.67
N LEU A 84 2.24 18.51 -5.84
CA LEU A 84 1.74 19.02 -7.12
C LEU A 84 0.42 18.33 -7.46
N GLY A 85 -0.49 19.04 -8.12
CA GLY A 85 -1.74 18.48 -8.61
C GLY A 85 -2.44 19.49 -9.52
N TYR A 86 -3.14 18.98 -10.55
CA TYR A 86 -3.82 19.81 -11.55
C TYR A 86 -5.13 20.43 -11.03
N TRP A 87 -5.91 19.66 -10.25
CA TRP A 87 -7.19 20.09 -9.72
C TRP A 87 -7.09 20.59 -8.28
N VAL A 88 -6.38 19.81 -7.46
CA VAL A 88 -6.12 20.14 -6.05
C VAL A 88 -4.68 19.81 -5.69
N ARG A 89 -4.12 20.54 -4.74
CA ARG A 89 -2.78 20.28 -4.23
C ARG A 89 -2.82 19.06 -3.31
N GLY A 90 -2.47 17.88 -3.85
CA GLY A 90 -2.49 16.64 -3.11
C GLY A 90 -1.52 16.64 -1.93
N GLN A 91 -2.02 16.32 -0.74
CA GLN A 91 -1.19 16.25 0.46
C GLN A 91 -1.34 14.93 1.21
N HIS A 92 -2.11 13.99 0.65
CA HIS A 92 -2.40 12.71 1.30
C HIS A 92 -2.24 11.54 0.36
N GLU A 93 -2.08 10.35 0.95
CA GLU A 93 -2.22 9.06 0.29
C GLU A 93 -3.24 8.22 1.05
N ILE A 94 -3.77 7.19 0.38
CA ILE A 94 -4.87 6.37 0.89
C ILE A 94 -4.37 4.94 1.06
N LEU A 95 -4.49 4.38 2.26
CA LEU A 95 -4.30 2.96 2.52
C LEU A 95 -5.68 2.28 2.52
N MET A 96 -5.97 1.54 1.45
CA MET A 96 -7.25 0.87 1.24
C MET A 96 -7.23 -0.51 1.89
N PHE A 97 -8.24 -0.80 2.70
CA PHE A 97 -8.44 -2.13 3.29
C PHE A 97 -9.48 -2.91 2.51
N ALA A 98 -9.13 -4.13 2.13
CA ALA A 98 -9.99 -5.07 1.45
C ALA A 98 -9.86 -6.47 2.08
N THR A 99 -10.86 -7.33 1.88
CA THR A 99 -10.86 -8.68 2.46
C THR A 99 -11.15 -9.73 1.41
N LYS A 100 -10.53 -10.90 1.59
CA LYS A 100 -10.87 -12.16 0.94
C LYS A 100 -11.37 -13.11 2.04
N GLY A 101 -12.39 -13.91 1.77
CA GLY A 101 -12.99 -14.78 2.79
C GLY A 101 -13.60 -14.01 3.97
N LYS A 102 -13.32 -14.49 5.18
CA LYS A 102 -13.86 -13.95 6.45
C LYS A 102 -12.75 -13.75 7.49
N PRO A 103 -11.74 -12.91 7.23
CA PRO A 103 -10.69 -12.67 8.20
C PRO A 103 -11.25 -12.06 9.49
N LEU A 104 -10.55 -12.31 10.59
CA LEU A 104 -10.91 -11.70 11.88
C LEU A 104 -10.83 -10.17 11.80
N VAL A 105 -11.88 -9.53 12.29
CA VAL A 105 -11.92 -8.07 12.42
C VAL A 105 -11.02 -7.66 13.58
N PRO A 106 -10.19 -6.61 13.43
CA PRO A 106 -9.35 -6.12 14.52
C PRO A 106 -10.15 -5.83 15.78
N SER A 107 -9.56 -6.11 16.94
CA SER A 107 -10.19 -5.82 18.24
C SER A 107 -10.42 -4.30 18.41
N VAL A 108 -11.43 -3.91 19.18
CA VAL A 108 -11.75 -2.48 19.34
C VAL A 108 -10.55 -1.64 19.81
N PRO A 109 -9.73 -2.07 20.79
CA PRO A 109 -8.56 -1.32 21.23
C PRO A 109 -7.48 -1.12 20.17
N THR A 110 -7.39 -2.02 19.18
CA THR A 110 -6.35 -1.97 18.13
C THR A 110 -6.79 -1.26 16.86
N ARG A 111 -8.04 -0.77 16.81
CA ARG A 111 -8.54 -0.03 15.64
C ARG A 111 -7.96 1.38 15.60
N PRO A 112 -7.18 1.73 14.57
CA PRO A 112 -6.60 3.06 14.46
C PRO A 112 -7.66 4.11 14.10
N ARG A 113 -7.29 5.38 14.22
CA ARG A 113 -8.04 6.47 13.59
C ARG A 113 -7.86 6.40 12.07
N SER A 114 -8.89 6.79 11.33
CA SER A 114 -8.86 6.76 9.86
C SER A 114 -7.94 7.82 9.22
N VAL A 115 -7.45 8.78 9.96
CA VAL A 115 -6.49 9.79 9.49
C VAL A 115 -5.27 9.76 10.37
N LEU A 116 -4.10 9.53 9.75
CA LEU A 116 -2.80 9.62 10.40
C LEU A 116 -2.04 10.81 9.83
N ARG A 117 -1.59 11.72 10.70
CA ARG A 117 -0.70 12.83 10.35
C ARG A 117 0.72 12.47 10.70
N CYS A 118 1.59 12.42 9.72
CA CYS A 118 3.02 12.37 9.93
C CYS A 118 3.75 12.81 8.66
N MET A 119 4.83 13.54 8.84
CA MET A 119 5.63 14.03 7.72
C MET A 119 6.19 12.84 6.92
N ALA A 120 6.18 12.98 5.59
CA ALA A 120 6.84 12.02 4.72
C ALA A 120 8.35 12.03 4.98
N GLY A 121 8.94 10.84 5.04
CA GLY A 121 10.38 10.67 5.01
C GLY A 121 10.99 11.02 3.64
N LYS A 122 12.25 10.67 3.41
CA LYS A 122 12.90 10.83 2.11
C LYS A 122 12.23 9.90 1.08
N HIS A 123 12.07 10.39 -0.16
CA HIS A 123 11.69 9.58 -1.34
C HIS A 123 10.40 8.76 -1.23
N SER A 124 9.27 9.36 -0.83
CA SER A 124 7.94 8.70 -0.80
C SER A 124 7.86 7.43 0.06
N GLN A 125 8.81 7.22 0.96
CA GLN A 125 8.80 6.11 1.89
C GLN A 125 7.56 6.17 2.79
N LYS A 126 6.84 5.06 2.86
CA LYS A 126 5.70 4.94 3.79
C LYS A 126 6.20 4.96 5.24
N PRO A 127 5.55 5.72 6.14
CA PRO A 127 5.95 5.79 7.53
C PRO A 127 5.92 4.42 8.23
N TYR A 128 6.95 4.11 9.00
CA TYR A 128 7.03 2.88 9.78
C TYR A 128 5.81 2.67 10.72
N THR A 129 5.18 3.74 11.11
CA THR A 129 3.95 3.72 11.92
C THR A 129 2.85 2.84 11.32
N PHE A 130 2.77 2.74 9.97
CA PHE A 130 1.76 1.88 9.32
C PHE A 130 2.05 0.39 9.53
N TYR A 131 3.31 -0.04 9.56
CA TYR A 131 3.64 -1.43 9.92
C TYR A 131 3.18 -1.74 11.34
N LYS A 132 3.48 -0.87 12.30
CA LYS A 132 3.04 -1.05 13.68
C LYS A 132 1.52 -1.11 13.81
N ILE A 133 0.79 -0.24 13.11
CA ILE A 133 -0.67 -0.27 13.07
C ILE A 133 -1.16 -1.63 12.55
N LEU A 134 -0.59 -2.13 11.45
CA LEU A 134 -0.97 -3.40 10.87
C LEU A 134 -0.61 -4.59 11.78
N GLU A 135 0.54 -4.54 12.45
CA GLU A 135 0.94 -5.53 13.46
C GLU A 135 -0.03 -5.58 14.65
N ASP A 136 -0.41 -4.41 15.16
CA ASP A 136 -1.37 -4.30 16.27
C ASP A 136 -2.78 -4.76 15.86
N MET A 137 -3.20 -4.48 14.62
CA MET A 137 -4.49 -4.91 14.09
C MET A 137 -4.54 -6.42 13.83
N PHE A 138 -3.43 -7.03 13.37
CA PHE A 138 -3.35 -8.41 12.89
C PHE A 138 -2.12 -9.13 13.44
N PRO A 139 -2.02 -9.34 14.77
CA PRO A 139 -0.79 -9.86 15.39
C PRO A 139 -0.46 -11.31 14.99
N GLU A 140 -1.49 -12.16 14.83
CA GLU A 140 -1.34 -13.62 14.76
C GLU A 140 -1.26 -14.18 13.33
N VAL A 141 -1.21 -13.33 12.29
CA VAL A 141 -1.18 -13.79 10.90
C VAL A 141 0.19 -13.62 10.26
N ALA A 142 0.53 -14.52 9.32
CA ALA A 142 1.69 -14.33 8.44
C ALA A 142 1.48 -13.10 7.55
N LYS A 143 2.54 -12.31 7.38
CA LYS A 143 2.48 -11.00 6.74
C LYS A 143 3.44 -10.93 5.55
N LEU A 144 2.95 -10.42 4.43
CA LEU A 144 3.73 -10.18 3.22
C LEU A 144 3.67 -8.70 2.83
N GLU A 145 4.83 -8.08 2.60
CA GLU A 145 4.90 -6.81 1.87
C GLU A 145 5.19 -7.08 0.40
N MET A 146 4.29 -6.65 -0.47
CA MET A 146 4.48 -6.67 -1.91
C MET A 146 5.00 -5.33 -2.42
N PHE A 147 5.90 -5.40 -3.42
CA PHE A 147 6.61 -4.26 -4.01
C PHE A 147 7.58 -3.58 -3.02
N ALA A 148 8.09 -4.38 -2.08
CA ALA A 148 9.09 -3.91 -1.13
C ALA A 148 10.31 -3.33 -1.86
N ARG A 149 10.80 -2.18 -1.39
CA ARG A 149 12.03 -1.56 -1.89
C ARG A 149 13.21 -2.06 -1.09
N TYR A 150 14.22 -2.58 -1.79
CA TYR A 150 15.47 -2.94 -1.15
C TYR A 150 16.31 -1.67 -0.90
N ASP A 151 16.40 -1.28 0.35
CA ASP A 151 17.39 -0.33 0.83
C ASP A 151 17.92 -0.88 2.16
N ASP A 152 19.23 -1.18 2.23
CA ASP A 152 19.88 -1.70 3.44
C ASP A 152 19.69 -0.78 4.66
N LYS A 153 19.30 0.47 4.44
CA LYS A 153 19.01 1.46 5.47
C LYS A 153 17.55 1.50 5.91
N LEU A 154 16.67 0.76 5.21
CA LEU A 154 15.26 0.70 5.58
C LEU A 154 15.09 -0.32 6.69
N PHE A 155 14.36 0.10 7.71
CA PHE A 155 13.94 -0.81 8.78
C PHE A 155 12.95 -1.82 8.19
N ARG A 156 13.24 -3.10 8.38
CA ARG A 156 12.32 -4.19 8.05
C ARG A 156 11.72 -4.72 9.35
N PRO A 157 10.40 -4.71 9.49
CA PRO A 157 9.77 -5.26 10.68
C PRO A 157 10.02 -6.77 10.76
N GLU A 158 10.29 -7.26 11.96
CA GLU A 158 10.48 -8.68 12.21
C GLU A 158 9.16 -9.45 11.98
N GLY A 159 9.25 -10.65 11.41
CA GLY A 159 8.08 -11.49 11.14
C GLY A 159 7.29 -11.12 9.87
N TRP A 160 7.84 -10.24 9.03
CA TRP A 160 7.32 -9.97 7.69
C TRP A 160 8.14 -10.66 6.62
N GLU A 161 7.49 -11.14 5.58
CA GLU A 161 8.14 -11.51 4.32
C GLU A 161 7.99 -10.38 3.30
N PHE A 162 8.93 -10.35 2.35
CA PHE A 162 9.05 -9.23 1.40
C PHE A 162 9.21 -9.78 -0.01
N TRP A 163 8.39 -9.24 -0.93
CA TRP A 163 8.44 -9.53 -2.34
C TRP A 163 8.49 -8.23 -3.15
N GLY A 164 9.40 -8.14 -4.12
CA GLY A 164 9.48 -6.99 -5.01
C GLY A 164 10.72 -7.03 -5.91
N ASN A 165 10.68 -6.31 -7.02
CA ASN A 165 11.79 -6.22 -7.99
C ASN A 165 12.95 -5.35 -7.49
N GLN A 166 12.82 -4.76 -6.33
CA GLN A 166 13.83 -3.96 -5.66
C GLN A 166 14.14 -4.52 -4.27
N ALA A 167 13.72 -5.77 -4.04
CA ALA A 167 14.05 -6.53 -2.84
C ALA A 167 15.41 -7.23 -3.00
#